data_9d28fd32b43771d8c7efd02e7f0b405a
#
_entry.id   9d28fd32b43771d8c7efd02e7f0b405a
#
_cell.length_a   1.000
_cell.length_b   1.000
_cell.length_c   1.000
_cell.angle_alpha   90.00
_cell.angle_beta   90.00
_cell.angle_gamma   90.00
#
_symmetry.space_group_name_H-M   'P 1'
#
loop_
_entity.id
_entity.type
_entity.pdbx_description
1 polymer ?
#
loop_
_entity_poly.entity_id
_entity_poly.type
_entity_poly.pdbx_seq_one_letter_code
_entity_poly.pdbx_strand_id
1 'polypeptide(L)'
;MGSSAEFRIQIRCSSNMRQRRTNTTLLSIPIELIVDILLRLPVESLIRCRCVCKSLRSLIFDRRFVMTHLNNIVTGINMNTNSFRLLVSHNDSLLLMYCEGSKDGDGSHLAIKEVDHPAVMDTDVCLCILGSCNGLVCLEIGDDNSIIILWNPCTRDTKVLPQPPYHFQDKMFHGFGYDSLTEDYKIMLATEGPSEVMMNVFSLKRNSWRTYEYLADLRTTDQQGCFLNGALHWITFEGVTSARNCLYVYNDPTEDTDFCIWIMKEYGVKESWTRVIKISSEILAQQVFVEVDKLELKVVCILENGEVLMDHEGKVLVSYNPKTRTFRNIIKGKEDDEFQATTYLETLVSPVTAAEGGGGANNM
;
A
#
# COMPACT_ATOMS: atom_id res chain seq x y z
N MET A 1 -44.43 -2.30 1.55
CA MET A 1 -44.48 -2.86 0.20
C MET A 1 -43.28 -2.31 -0.55
N GLY A 2 -42.19 -3.05 -0.51
CA GLY A 2 -40.91 -2.64 -1.15
C GLY A 2 -40.83 -3.20 -2.56
N SER A 3 -40.68 -2.34 -3.52
CA SER A 3 -40.48 -2.67 -4.93
C SER A 3 -39.10 -3.31 -5.10
N SER A 4 -39.06 -4.61 -5.38
CA SER A 4 -37.84 -5.31 -5.84
C SER A 4 -37.51 -4.82 -7.24
N ALA A 5 -36.39 -4.10 -7.37
CA ALA A 5 -35.86 -3.74 -8.68
C ALA A 5 -35.29 -4.99 -9.35
N GLU A 6 -35.97 -5.52 -10.37
CA GLU A 6 -35.45 -6.58 -11.24
C GLU A 6 -34.29 -6.06 -12.09
N PHE A 7 -33.10 -6.52 -11.82
CA PHE A 7 -31.91 -6.26 -12.64
C PHE A 7 -31.86 -7.24 -13.82
N ARG A 8 -32.00 -6.75 -15.05
CA ARG A 8 -31.85 -7.54 -16.28
C ARG A 8 -30.48 -7.28 -16.90
N ILE A 9 -29.62 -8.28 -16.89
CA ILE A 9 -28.36 -8.24 -17.63
C ILE A 9 -28.63 -8.66 -19.07
N GLN A 10 -28.48 -7.72 -20.03
CA GLN A 10 -28.58 -8.00 -21.46
C GLN A 10 -27.16 -8.15 -22.04
N ILE A 11 -26.73 -9.41 -22.24
CA ILE A 11 -25.47 -9.70 -22.94
C ILE A 11 -25.77 -9.73 -24.44
N ARG A 12 -25.30 -8.71 -25.21
CA ARG A 12 -25.32 -8.75 -26.68
C ARG A 12 -24.04 -9.40 -27.18
N CYS A 13 -24.10 -10.69 -27.56
CA CYS A 13 -23.08 -11.29 -28.41
C CYS A 13 -23.32 -10.83 -29.85
N SER A 14 -22.38 -10.06 -30.42
CA SER A 14 -22.36 -9.73 -31.85
C SER A 14 -21.68 -10.91 -32.57
N SER A 15 -22.46 -11.89 -32.99
CA SER A 15 -22.07 -12.83 -34.05
C SER A 15 -23.21 -12.94 -35.06
N ASN A 16 -22.91 -12.49 -36.29
CA ASN A 16 -23.77 -12.73 -37.46
C ASN A 16 -23.99 -14.21 -37.68
N MET A 17 -25.13 -14.74 -37.24
CA MET A 17 -25.72 -15.96 -37.77
C MET A 17 -27.23 -15.93 -37.65
N ARG A 18 -27.88 -16.40 -38.72
CA ARG A 18 -29.30 -16.40 -39.01
C ARG A 18 -30.20 -16.80 -37.85
N GLN A 19 -31.21 -16.00 -37.62
CA GLN A 19 -32.33 -16.18 -36.71
C GLN A 19 -32.92 -17.57 -36.74
N ARG A 20 -32.75 -18.34 -35.66
CA ARG A 20 -33.77 -19.25 -35.14
C ARG A 20 -34.24 -18.69 -33.83
N ARG A 21 -35.51 -18.28 -33.74
CA ARG A 21 -36.18 -17.90 -32.51
C ARG A 21 -36.27 -19.13 -31.60
N THR A 22 -35.35 -19.27 -30.72
CA THR A 22 -35.54 -20.07 -29.49
C THR A 22 -35.70 -19.05 -28.36
N ASN A 23 -36.90 -19.01 -27.79
CA ASN A 23 -37.16 -18.30 -26.52
C ASN A 23 -36.34 -19.01 -25.42
N THR A 24 -35.08 -18.71 -25.32
CA THR A 24 -34.27 -19.09 -24.17
C THR A 24 -34.60 -18.07 -23.09
N THR A 25 -35.43 -18.41 -22.13
CA THR A 25 -35.62 -17.71 -20.88
C THR A 25 -34.25 -17.66 -20.21
N LEU A 26 -33.54 -16.54 -20.32
CA LEU A 26 -32.37 -16.28 -19.52
C LEU A 26 -32.82 -16.31 -18.06
N LEU A 27 -32.41 -17.35 -17.34
CA LEU A 27 -32.55 -17.46 -15.92
C LEU A 27 -32.00 -16.16 -15.32
N SER A 28 -32.87 -15.30 -14.76
CA SER A 28 -32.45 -14.10 -14.08
C SER A 28 -31.80 -14.54 -12.77
N ILE A 29 -30.46 -14.47 -12.72
CA ILE A 29 -29.73 -14.70 -11.47
C ILE A 29 -30.05 -13.55 -10.53
N PRO A 30 -30.50 -13.83 -9.28
CA PRO A 30 -30.71 -12.79 -8.28
C PRO A 30 -29.47 -11.93 -8.09
N ILE A 31 -29.68 -10.63 -7.91
CA ILE A 31 -28.56 -9.66 -7.79
C ILE A 31 -27.67 -9.99 -6.59
N GLU A 32 -28.22 -10.53 -5.53
CA GLU A 32 -27.51 -10.93 -4.31
C GLU A 32 -26.47 -12.01 -4.60
N LEU A 33 -26.80 -12.99 -5.45
CA LEU A 33 -25.86 -14.03 -5.85
C LEU A 33 -24.78 -13.48 -6.77
N ILE A 34 -25.10 -12.52 -7.63
CA ILE A 34 -24.12 -11.84 -8.48
C ILE A 34 -23.13 -11.08 -7.60
N VAL A 35 -23.61 -10.33 -6.60
CA VAL A 35 -22.77 -9.60 -5.63
C VAL A 35 -21.87 -10.58 -4.89
N ASP A 36 -22.41 -11.69 -4.37
CA ASP A 36 -21.63 -12.67 -3.62
C ASP A 36 -20.52 -13.31 -4.48
N ILE A 37 -20.81 -13.62 -5.74
CA ILE A 37 -19.82 -14.14 -6.68
C ILE A 37 -18.73 -13.08 -6.94
N LEU A 38 -19.12 -11.84 -7.23
CA LEU A 38 -18.17 -10.76 -7.53
C LEU A 38 -17.28 -10.44 -6.33
N LEU A 39 -17.80 -10.45 -5.10
CA LEU A 39 -17.04 -10.19 -3.89
C LEU A 39 -15.92 -11.21 -3.65
N ARG A 40 -15.97 -12.37 -4.27
CA ARG A 40 -14.93 -13.43 -4.20
C ARG A 40 -13.88 -13.35 -5.31
N LEU A 41 -14.07 -12.46 -6.29
CA LEU A 41 -13.14 -12.34 -7.42
C LEU A 41 -11.94 -11.45 -7.06
N PRO A 42 -10.75 -11.75 -7.64
CA PRO A 42 -9.61 -10.86 -7.58
C PRO A 42 -9.92 -9.51 -8.25
N VAL A 43 -9.24 -8.46 -7.80
CA VAL A 43 -9.42 -7.08 -8.30
C VAL A 43 -9.27 -6.99 -9.81
N GLU A 44 -8.25 -7.65 -10.39
CA GLU A 44 -8.03 -7.68 -11.83
C GLU A 44 -9.24 -8.23 -12.60
N SER A 45 -9.87 -9.29 -12.10
CA SER A 45 -11.09 -9.87 -12.69
C SER A 45 -12.27 -8.90 -12.58
N LEU A 46 -12.42 -8.19 -11.46
CA LEU A 46 -13.46 -7.19 -11.28
C LEU A 46 -13.27 -6.00 -12.22
N ILE A 47 -12.03 -5.55 -12.45
CA ILE A 47 -11.71 -4.52 -13.43
C ILE A 47 -12.12 -4.95 -14.84
N ARG A 48 -11.88 -6.20 -15.23
CA ARG A 48 -12.36 -6.76 -16.50
C ARG A 48 -13.90 -6.84 -16.56
N CYS A 49 -14.56 -7.24 -15.47
CA CYS A 49 -16.03 -7.27 -15.38
C CYS A 49 -16.67 -5.90 -15.56
N ARG A 50 -16.00 -4.81 -15.20
CA ARG A 50 -16.47 -3.42 -15.43
C ARG A 50 -16.70 -3.11 -16.92
N CYS A 51 -15.99 -3.80 -17.82
CA CYS A 51 -16.09 -3.60 -19.27
C CYS A 51 -17.25 -4.38 -19.91
N VAL A 52 -17.91 -5.30 -19.19
CA VAL A 52 -18.94 -6.19 -19.76
C VAL A 52 -20.25 -5.49 -19.96
N CYS A 53 -20.76 -4.76 -18.96
CA CYS A 53 -22.00 -4.00 -19.09
C CYS A 53 -22.08 -2.85 -18.05
N LYS A 54 -23.00 -1.89 -18.33
CA LYS A 54 -23.19 -0.72 -17.48
C LYS A 54 -23.61 -1.09 -16.05
N SER A 55 -24.44 -2.12 -15.88
CA SER A 55 -24.92 -2.55 -14.58
C SER A 55 -23.80 -3.11 -13.70
N LEU A 56 -22.95 -3.98 -14.24
CA LEU A 56 -21.77 -4.49 -13.52
C LEU A 56 -20.79 -3.36 -13.21
N ARG A 57 -20.58 -2.46 -14.16
CA ARG A 57 -19.74 -1.29 -13.93
C ARG A 57 -20.26 -0.45 -12.75
N SER A 58 -21.56 -0.11 -12.72
CA SER A 58 -22.17 0.67 -11.64
C SER A 58 -22.06 -0.06 -10.30
N LEU A 59 -22.28 -1.38 -10.27
CA LEU A 59 -22.18 -2.18 -9.06
C LEU A 59 -20.76 -2.22 -8.50
N ILE A 60 -19.76 -2.46 -9.36
CA ILE A 60 -18.34 -2.58 -8.95
C ILE A 60 -17.77 -1.22 -8.50
N PHE A 61 -18.33 -0.10 -8.97
CA PHE A 61 -17.97 1.24 -8.51
C PHE A 61 -18.77 1.71 -7.28
N ASP A 62 -19.80 0.95 -6.89
CA ASP A 62 -20.58 1.32 -5.70
C ASP A 62 -19.70 1.28 -4.45
N ARG A 63 -19.73 2.35 -3.65
CA ARG A 63 -18.91 2.48 -2.45
C ARG A 63 -19.09 1.31 -1.47
N ARG A 64 -20.34 0.82 -1.31
CA ARG A 64 -20.62 -0.29 -0.40
C ARG A 64 -19.95 -1.56 -0.89
N PHE A 65 -20.04 -1.83 -2.20
CA PHE A 65 -19.37 -2.96 -2.82
C PHE A 65 -17.84 -2.89 -2.62
N VAL A 66 -17.25 -1.73 -2.95
CA VAL A 66 -15.79 -1.49 -2.81
C VAL A 66 -15.33 -1.71 -1.37
N MET A 67 -16.03 -1.14 -0.38
CA MET A 67 -15.67 -1.28 1.03
C MET A 67 -15.88 -2.70 1.56
N THR A 68 -16.93 -3.40 1.11
CA THR A 68 -17.16 -4.80 1.49
C THR A 68 -16.06 -5.69 0.90
N HIS A 69 -15.68 -5.47 -0.36
CA HIS A 69 -14.61 -6.20 -1.01
C HIS A 69 -13.26 -5.96 -0.30
N LEU A 70 -12.94 -4.72 0.02
CA LEU A 70 -11.76 -4.36 0.80
C LEU A 70 -11.73 -5.08 2.16
N ASN A 71 -12.83 -5.04 2.91
CA ASN A 71 -12.93 -5.71 4.20
C ASN A 71 -12.72 -7.22 4.07
N ASN A 72 -13.28 -7.87 3.04
CA ASN A 72 -13.07 -9.29 2.79
C ASN A 72 -11.60 -9.63 2.52
N ILE A 73 -10.87 -8.76 1.85
CA ILE A 73 -9.43 -8.92 1.64
C ILE A 73 -8.66 -8.77 2.96
N VAL A 74 -8.90 -7.67 3.69
CA VAL A 74 -8.18 -7.35 4.93
C VAL A 74 -8.43 -8.39 6.02
N THR A 75 -9.66 -8.92 6.12
CA THR A 75 -10.01 -9.96 7.09
C THR A 75 -9.62 -11.37 6.67
N GLY A 76 -9.06 -11.56 5.46
CA GLY A 76 -8.64 -12.86 4.97
C GLY A 76 -9.79 -13.82 4.63
N ILE A 77 -11.03 -13.34 4.52
CA ILE A 77 -12.18 -14.16 4.12
C ILE A 77 -11.97 -14.76 2.72
N ASN A 78 -11.29 -14.03 1.84
CA ASN A 78 -10.91 -14.49 0.50
C ASN A 78 -9.47 -15.01 0.48
N MET A 79 -9.22 -16.14 1.12
CA MET A 79 -7.88 -16.76 1.27
C MET A 79 -7.17 -17.12 -0.05
N ASN A 80 -7.82 -17.03 -1.19
CA ASN A 80 -7.26 -17.42 -2.51
C ASN A 80 -6.59 -16.26 -3.28
N THR A 81 -6.55 -15.06 -2.72
CA THR A 81 -5.92 -13.94 -3.39
C THR A 81 -4.74 -13.45 -2.56
N ASN A 82 -3.51 -13.79 -2.97
CA ASN A 82 -2.31 -13.06 -2.55
C ASN A 82 -2.43 -11.61 -3.05
N SER A 83 -3.19 -10.80 -2.32
CA SER A 83 -3.53 -9.43 -2.72
C SER A 83 -2.45 -8.42 -2.34
N PHE A 84 -1.48 -8.84 -1.52
CA PHE A 84 -0.33 -8.01 -1.17
C PHE A 84 0.73 -8.08 -2.26
N ARG A 85 1.22 -6.91 -2.64
CA ARG A 85 2.28 -6.70 -3.61
C ARG A 85 3.33 -5.79 -2.99
N LEU A 86 4.52 -5.83 -3.53
CA LEU A 86 5.54 -4.83 -3.26
C LEU A 86 5.56 -3.83 -4.41
N LEU A 87 5.39 -2.56 -4.09
CA LEU A 87 5.59 -1.46 -5.02
C LEU A 87 7.00 -0.91 -4.77
N VAL A 88 7.79 -0.85 -5.82
CA VAL A 88 9.16 -0.34 -5.79
C VAL A 88 9.27 0.82 -6.78
N SER A 89 9.76 1.95 -6.31
CA SER A 89 10.23 3.05 -7.15
C SER A 89 11.71 2.85 -7.40
N HIS A 90 12.14 2.76 -8.65
CA HIS A 90 13.53 2.58 -9.03
C HIS A 90 13.81 3.31 -10.34
N ASN A 91 14.75 4.26 -10.35
CA ASN A 91 15.14 5.01 -11.55
C ASN A 91 13.91 5.50 -12.35
N ASP A 92 13.09 6.34 -11.77
CA ASP A 92 11.88 6.91 -12.38
C ASP A 92 10.84 5.87 -12.86
N SER A 93 11.09 4.59 -12.62
CA SER A 93 10.16 3.49 -12.92
C SER A 93 9.45 2.99 -11.67
N LEU A 94 8.16 2.65 -11.82
CA LEU A 94 7.40 1.97 -10.79
C LEU A 94 7.26 0.49 -11.13
N LEU A 95 7.71 -0.36 -10.22
CA LEU A 95 7.71 -1.80 -10.37
C LEU A 95 6.75 -2.43 -9.35
N LEU A 96 5.86 -3.30 -9.81
CA LEU A 96 5.10 -4.20 -8.94
C LEU A 96 5.76 -5.57 -8.89
N MET A 97 6.03 -6.03 -7.68
CA MET A 97 6.59 -7.34 -7.44
C MET A 97 5.55 -8.27 -6.84
N TYR A 98 5.41 -9.44 -7.44
CA TYR A 98 4.49 -10.49 -7.05
C TYR A 98 5.26 -11.62 -6.40
N CYS A 99 4.85 -12.06 -5.21
CA CYS A 99 5.31 -13.32 -4.66
C CYS A 99 4.52 -14.46 -5.30
N GLU A 100 5.06 -15.10 -6.35
CA GLU A 100 4.50 -16.34 -6.86
C GLU A 100 4.98 -17.50 -5.99
N GLY A 101 4.04 -18.18 -5.33
CA GLY A 101 4.36 -19.40 -4.58
C GLY A 101 4.91 -20.45 -5.53
N SER A 102 6.19 -20.81 -5.40
CA SER A 102 6.77 -21.92 -6.14
C SER A 102 6.07 -23.22 -5.77
N LYS A 103 5.52 -23.94 -6.77
CA LYS A 103 4.96 -25.26 -6.59
C LYS A 103 6.03 -26.34 -6.32
N ASP A 104 7.29 -26.01 -6.55
CA ASP A 104 8.40 -26.97 -6.54
C ASP A 104 9.40 -26.81 -5.38
N GLY A 105 9.08 -26.03 -4.34
CA GLY A 105 9.89 -25.99 -3.11
C GLY A 105 11.26 -25.29 -3.20
N ASP A 106 11.63 -24.76 -4.35
CA ASP A 106 12.89 -24.05 -4.59
C ASP A 106 12.65 -22.54 -4.69
N GLY A 107 12.43 -21.92 -3.53
CA GLY A 107 12.38 -20.47 -3.37
C GLY A 107 11.19 -19.78 -4.08
N SER A 108 10.57 -18.81 -3.42
CA SER A 108 9.57 -17.94 -4.04
C SER A 108 10.18 -17.16 -5.19
N HIS A 109 9.73 -17.37 -6.41
CA HIS A 109 10.07 -16.52 -7.54
C HIS A 109 9.28 -15.20 -7.43
N LEU A 110 10.00 -14.09 -7.36
CA LEU A 110 9.40 -12.76 -7.46
C LEU A 110 9.24 -12.42 -8.95
N ALA A 111 8.00 -12.39 -9.42
CA ALA A 111 7.70 -11.85 -10.73
C ALA A 111 7.67 -10.32 -10.63
N ILE A 112 8.40 -9.64 -11.50
CA ILE A 112 8.47 -8.17 -11.56
C ILE A 112 7.66 -7.73 -12.77
N LYS A 113 6.77 -6.76 -12.57
CA LYS A 113 6.00 -6.12 -13.63
C LYS A 113 6.14 -4.61 -13.51
N GLU A 114 6.57 -3.98 -14.58
CA GLU A 114 6.52 -2.53 -14.67
C GLU A 114 5.08 -2.03 -14.70
N VAL A 115 4.80 -0.97 -13.98
CA VAL A 115 3.47 -0.35 -13.89
C VAL A 115 3.53 1.00 -14.58
N ASP A 116 2.51 1.29 -15.37
CA ASP A 116 2.37 2.60 -15.97
C ASP A 116 2.33 3.68 -14.87
N HIS A 117 3.12 4.70 -15.04
CA HIS A 117 3.15 5.87 -14.17
C HIS A 117 1.78 6.54 -14.07
N PRO A 118 1.46 7.19 -12.94
CA PRO A 118 0.32 8.10 -12.88
C PRO A 118 0.40 9.13 -14.02
N ALA A 119 -0.72 9.40 -14.67
CA ALA A 119 -0.80 10.26 -15.88
C ALA A 119 -0.29 11.73 -15.69
N VAL A 120 0.10 12.09 -14.49
CA VAL A 120 0.62 13.43 -14.10
C VAL A 120 2.16 13.47 -14.08
N MET A 121 2.84 12.36 -14.34
CA MET A 121 4.31 12.31 -14.29
C MET A 121 4.90 12.56 -15.69
N ASP A 122 5.78 13.55 -15.77
CA ASP A 122 6.77 13.62 -16.83
C ASP A 122 7.93 12.66 -16.51
N THR A 123 8.64 12.19 -17.51
CA THR A 123 9.88 11.40 -17.33
C THR A 123 10.97 12.28 -16.72
N ASP A 124 11.82 11.70 -15.89
CA ASP A 124 12.98 12.33 -15.21
C ASP A 124 12.62 13.19 -13.99
N VAL A 125 11.67 12.76 -13.16
CA VAL A 125 11.26 13.49 -11.96
C VAL A 125 11.45 12.62 -10.71
N CYS A 126 12.08 13.14 -9.67
CA CYS A 126 12.23 12.45 -8.39
C CYS A 126 10.87 12.00 -7.84
N LEU A 127 10.77 10.74 -7.42
CA LEU A 127 9.56 10.13 -6.90
C LEU A 127 9.81 9.59 -5.50
N CYS A 128 9.04 10.07 -4.53
CA CYS A 128 9.09 9.60 -3.14
C CYS A 128 7.76 8.93 -2.75
N ILE A 129 7.84 7.72 -2.15
CA ILE A 129 6.68 7.00 -1.63
C ILE A 129 6.43 7.43 -0.19
N LEU A 130 5.37 8.21 0.06
CA LEU A 130 4.98 8.67 1.39
C LEU A 130 4.22 7.60 2.20
N GLY A 131 3.71 6.57 1.55
CA GLY A 131 3.03 5.46 2.19
C GLY A 131 1.94 4.81 1.35
N SER A 132 1.41 3.70 1.84
CA SER A 132 0.27 3.02 1.23
C SER A 132 -0.78 2.62 2.26
N CYS A 133 -2.05 2.71 1.89
CA CYS A 133 -3.18 2.33 2.74
C CYS A 133 -4.38 1.93 1.90
N ASN A 134 -4.97 0.75 2.17
CA ASN A 134 -6.17 0.26 1.50
C ASN A 134 -6.10 0.28 -0.04
N GLY A 135 -4.90 0.08 -0.61
CA GLY A 135 -4.66 0.08 -2.05
C GLY A 135 -4.51 1.46 -2.68
N LEU A 136 -4.53 2.52 -1.90
CA LEU A 136 -4.05 3.83 -2.31
C LEU A 136 -2.58 3.96 -1.96
N VAL A 137 -1.82 4.55 -2.88
CA VAL A 137 -0.42 4.94 -2.69
C VAL A 137 -0.35 6.45 -2.68
N CYS A 138 0.29 7.00 -1.66
CA CYS A 138 0.61 8.42 -1.58
C CYS A 138 2.02 8.63 -2.11
N LEU A 139 2.13 9.41 -3.18
CA LEU A 139 3.38 9.73 -3.83
C LEU A 139 3.63 11.24 -3.79
N GLU A 140 4.87 11.60 -3.59
CA GLU A 140 5.38 12.94 -3.86
C GLU A 140 6.23 12.89 -5.12
N ILE A 141 6.05 13.84 -6.01
CA ILE A 141 6.65 13.90 -7.34
C ILE A 141 7.29 15.26 -7.53
N GLY A 142 8.56 15.29 -7.86
CA GLY A 142 9.34 16.52 -8.07
C GLY A 142 10.17 16.91 -6.87
N ASP A 143 11.05 17.90 -7.07
CA ASP A 143 11.96 18.43 -6.05
C ASP A 143 11.38 19.72 -5.42
N ASP A 144 11.84 20.89 -5.85
CA ASP A 144 11.50 22.18 -5.23
C ASP A 144 10.02 22.58 -5.27
N ASN A 145 9.29 22.13 -6.29
CA ASN A 145 7.85 22.34 -6.45
C ASN A 145 7.10 21.01 -6.52
N SER A 146 7.44 20.09 -5.63
CA SER A 146 6.85 18.77 -5.61
C SER A 146 5.32 18.82 -5.50
N ILE A 147 4.66 17.88 -6.14
CA ILE A 147 3.22 17.67 -6.01
C ILE A 147 2.97 16.36 -5.26
N ILE A 148 1.93 16.36 -4.43
CA ILE A 148 1.48 15.15 -3.74
C ILE A 148 0.27 14.59 -4.47
N ILE A 149 0.29 13.30 -4.74
CA ILE A 149 -0.83 12.59 -5.35
C ILE A 149 -1.26 11.39 -4.52
N LEU A 150 -2.54 11.07 -4.60
CA LEU A 150 -3.06 9.75 -4.24
C LEU A 150 -3.37 8.98 -5.51
N TRP A 151 -2.87 7.77 -5.60
CA TRP A 151 -2.97 6.92 -6.77
C TRP A 151 -3.34 5.49 -6.40
N ASN A 152 -4.18 4.85 -7.20
CA ASN A 152 -4.40 3.41 -7.12
C ASN A 152 -3.86 2.72 -8.38
N PRO A 153 -2.79 1.94 -8.27
CA PRO A 153 -2.19 1.21 -9.40
C PRO A 153 -3.15 0.29 -10.15
N CYS A 154 -4.12 -0.32 -9.46
CA CYS A 154 -5.10 -1.23 -10.08
C CYS A 154 -6.15 -0.50 -10.91
N THR A 155 -6.75 0.53 -10.36
CA THR A 155 -7.82 1.29 -11.04
C THR A 155 -7.27 2.37 -11.95
N ARG A 156 -6.00 2.76 -11.77
CA ARG A 156 -5.29 3.89 -12.41
C ARG A 156 -5.88 5.26 -12.06
N ASP A 157 -6.77 5.30 -11.08
CA ASP A 157 -7.35 6.56 -10.61
C ASP A 157 -6.30 7.35 -9.85
N THR A 158 -6.15 8.62 -10.20
CA THR A 158 -5.20 9.56 -9.61
C THR A 158 -5.91 10.81 -9.13
N LYS A 159 -5.51 11.33 -7.98
CA LYS A 159 -5.94 12.62 -7.46
C LYS A 159 -4.74 13.44 -7.03
N VAL A 160 -4.56 14.59 -7.67
CA VAL A 160 -3.58 15.59 -7.23
C VAL A 160 -4.15 16.32 -6.03
N LEU A 161 -3.33 16.49 -5.01
CA LEU A 161 -3.72 17.15 -3.77
C LEU A 161 -3.31 18.63 -3.79
N PRO A 162 -4.03 19.50 -3.06
CA PRO A 162 -3.60 20.87 -2.88
C PRO A 162 -2.23 20.92 -2.20
N GLN A 163 -1.43 21.92 -2.52
CA GLN A 163 -0.12 22.11 -1.90
C GLN A 163 -0.24 22.27 -0.38
N PRO A 164 0.65 21.64 0.37
CA PRO A 164 0.73 21.84 1.81
C PRO A 164 1.15 23.26 2.14
N PRO A 165 0.77 23.79 3.34
CA PRO A 165 1.03 25.17 3.73
C PRO A 165 2.51 25.55 3.82
N TYR A 166 3.40 24.59 4.05
CA TYR A 166 4.84 24.76 4.19
C TYR A 166 5.59 23.83 3.25
N HIS A 167 6.69 24.30 2.65
CA HIS A 167 7.53 23.50 1.78
C HIS A 167 8.35 22.47 2.57
N PHE A 168 8.53 21.27 1.98
CA PHE A 168 9.02 20.06 2.65
C PHE A 168 10.49 19.76 2.36
N GLN A 169 11.36 20.73 2.30
CA GLN A 169 12.78 20.43 2.07
C GLN A 169 13.42 19.62 3.20
N ASP A 170 12.86 19.70 4.44
CA ASP A 170 13.39 18.99 5.59
C ASP A 170 12.29 18.19 6.30
N LYS A 171 11.81 17.11 5.68
CA LYS A 171 10.83 16.21 6.31
C LYS A 171 11.47 15.51 7.49
N MET A 172 10.86 15.63 8.66
CA MET A 172 11.23 14.87 9.84
C MET A 172 10.57 13.49 9.85
N PHE A 173 9.26 13.46 9.60
CA PHE A 173 8.51 12.24 9.49
C PHE A 173 7.23 12.45 8.68
N HIS A 174 6.77 11.39 8.03
CA HIS A 174 5.58 11.42 7.21
C HIS A 174 4.78 10.11 7.36
N GLY A 175 3.51 10.12 6.96
CA GLY A 175 2.69 8.91 6.98
C GLY A 175 1.35 9.11 6.29
N PHE A 176 0.81 7.99 5.80
CA PHE A 176 -0.48 7.92 5.13
C PHE A 176 -1.32 6.80 5.72
N GLY A 177 -2.59 7.09 6.05
CA GLY A 177 -3.46 6.13 6.68
C GLY A 177 -4.95 6.44 6.54
N TYR A 178 -5.78 5.54 7.05
CA TYR A 178 -7.24 5.64 7.05
C TYR A 178 -7.79 5.74 8.47
N ASP A 179 -8.35 6.88 8.80
CA ASP A 179 -9.04 7.10 10.07
C ASP A 179 -10.46 6.52 10.01
N SER A 180 -10.67 5.39 10.68
CA SER A 180 -11.95 4.68 10.70
C SER A 180 -13.05 5.43 11.47
N LEU A 181 -12.69 6.32 12.40
CA LEU A 181 -13.66 7.11 13.16
C LEU A 181 -14.29 8.20 12.29
N THR A 182 -13.51 8.83 11.44
CA THR A 182 -13.98 9.86 10.51
C THR A 182 -14.25 9.30 9.11
N GLU A 183 -13.94 8.01 8.88
CA GLU A 183 -13.98 7.33 7.59
C GLU A 183 -13.21 8.11 6.51
N ASP A 184 -12.04 8.63 6.82
CA ASP A 184 -11.27 9.56 6.00
C ASP A 184 -9.84 9.11 5.81
N TYR A 185 -9.29 9.30 4.62
CA TYR A 185 -7.86 9.13 4.38
C TYR A 185 -7.11 10.38 4.80
N LYS A 186 -6.03 10.19 5.54
CA LYS A 186 -5.22 11.27 6.08
C LYS A 186 -3.75 11.09 5.71
N ILE A 187 -3.12 12.20 5.34
CA ILE A 187 -1.67 12.26 5.15
C ILE A 187 -1.15 13.18 6.25
N MET A 188 -0.09 12.75 6.90
CA MET A 188 0.61 13.55 7.89
C MET A 188 2.04 13.81 7.42
N LEU A 189 2.45 15.06 7.51
CA LEU A 189 3.77 15.52 7.14
C LEU A 189 4.26 16.44 8.25
N ALA A 190 5.38 16.09 8.86
CA ALA A 190 6.02 16.91 9.89
C ALA A 190 7.33 17.48 9.35
N THR A 191 7.52 18.75 9.58
CA THR A 191 8.70 19.53 9.17
C THR A 191 9.27 20.28 10.34
N GLU A 192 10.56 20.57 10.30
CA GLU A 192 11.18 21.46 11.27
C GLU A 192 10.68 22.90 11.04
N GLY A 193 10.12 23.49 12.08
CA GLY A 193 9.73 24.91 12.11
C GLY A 193 10.79 25.76 12.82
N PRO A 194 10.61 27.07 12.85
CA PRO A 194 11.61 27.99 13.44
C PRO A 194 11.91 27.75 14.93
N SER A 195 10.98 27.15 15.66
CA SER A 195 11.11 26.87 17.10
C SER A 195 10.43 25.57 17.51
N GLU A 196 9.63 24.99 16.64
CA GLU A 196 8.72 23.87 16.94
C GLU A 196 8.53 22.99 15.70
N VAL A 197 8.10 21.75 15.89
CA VAL A 197 7.74 20.87 14.79
C VAL A 197 6.38 21.29 14.23
N MET A 198 6.32 21.57 12.95
CA MET A 198 5.09 21.88 12.21
C MET A 198 4.48 20.62 11.64
N MET A 199 3.34 20.23 12.15
CA MET A 199 2.62 19.03 11.71
C MET A 199 1.47 19.40 10.79
N ASN A 200 1.55 19.03 9.51
CA ASN A 200 0.54 19.27 8.50
C ASN A 200 -0.27 18.00 8.29
N VAL A 201 -1.57 18.06 8.49
CA VAL A 201 -2.50 16.92 8.31
C VAL A 201 -3.48 17.23 7.18
N PHE A 202 -3.43 16.44 6.14
CA PHE A 202 -4.39 16.48 5.04
C PHE A 202 -5.59 15.60 5.34
N SER A 203 -6.78 16.05 4.98
CA SER A 203 -8.03 15.30 4.98
C SER A 203 -8.53 15.16 3.56
N LEU A 204 -8.67 13.92 3.05
CA LEU A 204 -9.16 13.65 1.70
C LEU A 204 -10.61 14.10 1.52
N LYS A 205 -11.48 13.84 2.50
CA LYS A 205 -12.89 14.29 2.49
C LYS A 205 -13.04 15.80 2.44
N ARG A 206 -12.18 16.53 3.17
CA ARG A 206 -12.21 18.00 3.20
C ARG A 206 -11.42 18.62 2.07
N ASN A 207 -10.55 17.85 1.43
CA ASN A 207 -9.60 18.28 0.41
C ASN A 207 -8.77 19.48 0.87
N SER A 208 -8.32 19.46 2.12
CA SER A 208 -7.59 20.58 2.72
C SER A 208 -6.62 20.13 3.80
N TRP A 209 -5.56 20.92 3.97
CA TRP A 209 -4.58 20.79 5.01
C TRP A 209 -4.98 21.53 6.28
N ARG A 210 -4.52 21.05 7.43
CA ARG A 210 -4.52 21.72 8.73
C ARG A 210 -3.14 21.60 9.33
N THR A 211 -2.63 22.71 9.87
CA THR A 211 -1.33 22.74 10.54
C THR A 211 -1.54 22.75 12.04
N TYR A 212 -0.70 22.00 12.73
CA TYR A 212 -0.59 21.95 14.18
C TYR A 212 0.86 22.23 14.56
N GLU A 213 1.06 23.07 15.54
CA GLU A 213 2.36 23.31 16.16
C GLU A 213 2.54 22.29 17.28
N TYR A 214 3.67 21.63 17.31
CA TYR A 214 3.94 20.60 18.31
C TYR A 214 5.31 20.81 18.94
N LEU A 215 5.29 21.03 20.26
CA LEU A 215 6.48 21.14 21.08
C LEU A 215 7.01 19.74 21.38
N ALA A 216 7.91 19.22 20.57
CA ALA A 216 8.60 17.97 20.88
C ALA A 216 10.06 18.06 20.43
N ASP A 217 10.94 17.57 21.28
CA ASP A 217 12.34 17.31 20.94
C ASP A 217 12.43 16.00 20.11
N LEU A 218 11.76 16.00 18.94
CA LEU A 218 11.77 14.89 18.00
C LEU A 218 12.91 15.10 17.02
N ARG A 219 14.07 14.57 17.34
CA ARG A 219 15.24 14.56 16.46
C ARG A 219 15.21 13.30 15.59
N THR A 220 14.33 13.26 14.59
CA THR A 220 14.27 12.18 13.63
C THR A 220 14.27 12.74 12.23
N THR A 221 15.02 12.14 11.34
CA THR A 221 15.08 12.53 9.94
C THR A 221 14.39 11.48 9.07
N ASP A 222 13.51 11.95 8.18
CA ASP A 222 12.86 11.21 7.07
C ASP A 222 12.31 9.82 7.41
N GLN A 223 11.55 9.72 8.51
CA GLN A 223 10.93 8.44 8.90
C GLN A 223 9.51 8.29 8.37
N GLN A 224 9.30 7.23 7.60
CA GLN A 224 7.99 6.81 7.16
C GLN A 224 7.22 6.15 8.30
N GLY A 225 6.03 6.66 8.61
CA GLY A 225 5.12 6.07 9.58
C GLY A 225 4.46 4.79 9.07
N CYS A 226 4.31 3.83 9.96
CA CYS A 226 3.61 2.59 9.69
C CYS A 226 2.14 2.72 10.11
N PHE A 227 1.20 2.46 9.18
CA PHE A 227 -0.22 2.48 9.48
C PHE A 227 -0.71 1.10 9.95
N LEU A 228 -1.30 1.05 11.14
CA LEU A 228 -1.92 -0.16 11.71
C LEU A 228 -3.06 0.19 12.65
N ASN A 229 -4.16 -0.58 12.60
CA ASN A 229 -5.31 -0.46 13.51
C ASN A 229 -5.87 0.97 13.65
N GLY A 230 -5.91 1.72 12.55
CA GLY A 230 -6.44 3.08 12.52
C GLY A 230 -5.49 4.17 13.02
N ALA A 231 -4.24 3.83 13.34
CA ALA A 231 -3.22 4.77 13.81
C ALA A 231 -1.94 4.68 12.99
N LEU A 232 -1.22 5.80 12.91
CA LEU A 232 0.14 5.86 12.40
C LEU A 232 1.12 5.69 13.56
N HIS A 233 2.18 4.93 13.33
CA HIS A 233 3.20 4.61 14.32
C HIS A 233 4.57 5.04 13.80
N TRP A 234 5.35 5.68 14.65
CA TRP A 234 6.75 6.02 14.44
C TRP A 234 7.56 5.63 15.65
N ILE A 235 8.81 5.35 15.44
CA ILE A 235 9.78 5.10 16.51
C ILE A 235 10.99 6.01 16.26
N THR A 236 11.46 6.65 17.31
CA THR A 236 12.70 7.42 17.29
C THR A 236 13.88 6.46 17.46
N PHE A 237 14.88 6.52 16.59
CA PHE A 237 16.12 5.71 16.63
C PHE A 237 16.04 4.25 16.14
N GLU A 238 14.86 3.75 15.75
CA GLU A 238 14.67 2.38 15.28
C GLU A 238 13.62 2.38 14.18
N GLY A 239 13.52 1.29 13.42
CA GLY A 239 12.50 1.16 12.39
C GLY A 239 11.23 0.47 12.86
N VAL A 240 10.11 0.83 12.27
CA VAL A 240 8.80 0.23 12.50
C VAL A 240 8.13 -0.18 11.20
N THR A 241 7.50 -1.34 11.18
CA THR A 241 6.69 -1.81 10.06
C THR A 241 5.49 -2.61 10.55
N SER A 242 4.52 -2.86 9.68
CA SER A 242 3.37 -3.72 9.98
C SER A 242 3.27 -4.87 8.98
N ALA A 243 2.94 -6.05 9.47
CA ALA A 243 2.62 -7.19 8.65
C ALA A 243 1.58 -8.06 9.38
N ARG A 244 0.67 -8.70 8.65
CA ARG A 244 -0.33 -9.62 9.20
C ARG A 244 -1.08 -9.07 10.41
N ASN A 245 -1.49 -7.80 10.37
CA ASN A 245 -2.18 -7.12 11.48
C ASN A 245 -1.37 -7.02 12.79
N CYS A 246 -0.05 -7.12 12.72
CA CYS A 246 0.85 -6.97 13.87
C CYS A 246 1.84 -5.84 13.62
N LEU A 247 2.25 -5.18 14.69
CA LEU A 247 3.31 -4.19 14.71
C LEU A 247 4.65 -4.90 14.91
N TYR A 248 5.62 -4.54 14.09
CA TYR A 248 7.00 -5.01 14.20
C TYR A 248 7.92 -3.82 14.40
N VAL A 249 8.92 -4.02 15.24
CA VAL A 249 9.99 -3.07 15.53
C VAL A 249 11.31 -3.75 15.27
N TYR A 250 12.26 -3.05 14.74
CA TYR A 250 13.61 -3.54 14.49
C TYR A 250 14.64 -2.46 14.84
N ASN A 251 15.81 -2.90 15.28
CA ASN A 251 16.94 -2.03 15.56
C ASN A 251 17.87 -1.90 14.35
N ASP A 252 18.60 -0.81 14.28
CA ASP A 252 19.73 -0.69 13.37
C ASP A 252 20.88 -1.55 13.93
N PRO A 253 21.46 -2.46 13.14
CA PRO A 253 22.61 -3.24 13.58
C PRO A 253 23.86 -2.36 13.61
N THR A 254 24.75 -2.66 14.52
CA THR A 254 26.11 -2.10 14.58
C THR A 254 27.11 -3.24 14.52
N GLU A 255 28.43 -2.94 14.43
CA GLU A 255 29.46 -3.98 14.47
C GLU A 255 29.34 -4.89 15.70
N ASP A 256 28.89 -4.34 16.83
CA ASP A 256 28.77 -5.03 18.09
C ASP A 256 27.35 -5.54 18.40
N THR A 257 26.34 -5.18 17.60
CA THR A 257 24.95 -5.52 17.89
C THR A 257 24.29 -6.30 16.77
N ASP A 258 23.60 -7.36 17.11
CA ASP A 258 22.81 -8.17 16.20
C ASP A 258 21.57 -7.39 15.70
N PHE A 259 21.18 -7.64 14.45
CA PHE A 259 19.90 -7.18 13.96
C PHE A 259 18.77 -8.02 14.52
N CYS A 260 17.82 -7.39 15.17
CA CYS A 260 16.69 -8.07 15.80
C CYS A 260 15.37 -7.49 15.33
N ILE A 261 14.36 -8.36 15.18
CA ILE A 261 12.98 -7.95 14.92
C ILE A 261 12.10 -8.48 16.05
N TRP A 262 11.29 -7.59 16.63
CA TRP A 262 10.28 -7.92 17.63
C TRP A 262 8.88 -7.72 17.05
N ILE A 263 7.93 -8.55 17.50
CA ILE A 263 6.51 -8.45 17.18
C ILE A 263 5.71 -8.12 18.43
N MET A 264 4.77 -7.21 18.32
CA MET A 264 3.69 -7.02 19.30
C MET A 264 2.57 -8.01 18.98
N LYS A 265 2.46 -9.10 19.73
CA LYS A 265 1.47 -10.17 19.48
C LYS A 265 0.04 -9.72 19.79
N GLU A 266 -0.12 -8.89 20.81
CA GLU A 266 -1.38 -8.28 21.20
C GLU A 266 -1.24 -6.77 21.14
N TYR A 267 -1.93 -6.14 20.18
CA TYR A 267 -1.82 -4.71 19.91
C TYR A 267 -2.15 -3.88 21.15
N GLY A 268 -1.26 -2.96 21.51
CA GLY A 268 -1.37 -2.10 22.70
C GLY A 268 -0.95 -2.75 24.01
N VAL A 269 -0.57 -4.04 24.02
CA VAL A 269 -0.10 -4.74 25.22
C VAL A 269 1.41 -4.78 25.22
N LYS A 270 2.05 -3.97 26.07
CA LYS A 270 3.52 -3.84 26.16
C LYS A 270 4.23 -5.17 26.41
N GLU A 271 3.66 -6.01 27.25
CA GLU A 271 4.20 -7.30 27.65
C GLU A 271 4.14 -8.35 26.52
N SER A 272 3.39 -8.08 25.44
CA SER A 272 3.26 -8.98 24.30
C SER A 272 4.43 -8.92 23.33
N TRP A 273 5.36 -7.98 23.48
CA TRP A 273 6.54 -7.88 22.64
C TRP A 273 7.39 -9.14 22.74
N THR A 274 7.66 -9.75 21.59
CA THR A 274 8.44 -10.98 21.50
C THR A 274 9.42 -10.87 20.35
N ARG A 275 10.70 -11.16 20.59
CA ARG A 275 11.71 -11.24 19.54
C ARG A 275 11.45 -12.44 18.64
N VAL A 276 11.29 -12.23 17.35
CA VAL A 276 10.98 -13.27 16.36
C VAL A 276 12.15 -13.58 15.44
N ILE A 277 13.02 -12.60 15.20
CA ILE A 277 14.19 -12.76 14.33
C ILE A 277 15.41 -12.19 15.05
N LYS A 278 16.54 -12.87 14.88
CA LYS A 278 17.87 -12.43 15.29
C LYS A 278 18.86 -12.85 14.21
N ILE A 279 19.57 -11.86 13.65
CA ILE A 279 20.62 -12.05 12.65
C ILE A 279 21.89 -11.49 13.23
N SER A 280 22.95 -12.32 13.32
CA SER A 280 24.21 -11.82 13.84
C SER A 280 24.87 -10.83 12.90
N SER A 281 25.59 -9.86 13.46
CA SER A 281 26.38 -8.89 12.70
C SER A 281 27.38 -9.58 11.75
N GLU A 282 27.95 -10.71 12.17
CA GLU A 282 28.86 -11.52 11.35
C GLU A 282 28.18 -12.05 10.06
N ILE A 283 26.93 -12.53 10.14
CA ILE A 283 26.16 -13.03 8.99
C ILE A 283 25.83 -11.87 8.04
N LEU A 284 25.47 -10.72 8.59
CA LEU A 284 25.21 -9.51 7.81
C LEU A 284 26.45 -9.08 7.05
N ALA A 285 27.58 -8.97 7.71
CA ALA A 285 28.86 -8.59 7.12
C ALA A 285 29.30 -9.55 6.01
N GLN A 286 29.10 -10.87 6.19
CA GLN A 286 29.56 -11.88 5.22
C GLN A 286 28.67 -12.00 3.98
N GLN A 287 27.35 -11.82 4.10
CA GLN A 287 26.41 -12.16 3.02
C GLN A 287 25.79 -10.96 2.31
N VAL A 288 25.75 -9.81 2.95
CA VAL A 288 25.05 -8.65 2.40
C VAL A 288 25.99 -7.49 2.06
N PHE A 289 27.07 -7.28 2.84
CA PHE A 289 27.86 -6.07 2.78
C PHE A 289 29.37 -6.30 2.77
N VAL A 290 30.05 -5.55 1.93
CA VAL A 290 31.53 -5.56 1.80
C VAL A 290 32.18 -4.53 2.74
N GLU A 291 31.45 -3.48 3.17
CA GLU A 291 31.95 -2.44 4.08
C GLU A 291 30.87 -2.06 5.10
N VAL A 292 31.19 -2.14 6.41
CA VAL A 292 30.23 -2.14 7.53
C VAL A 292 30.28 -0.85 8.36
N ASP A 293 30.58 0.31 7.77
CA ASP A 293 30.68 1.54 8.59
C ASP A 293 29.33 2.12 9.06
N LYS A 294 28.24 1.83 8.37
CA LYS A 294 26.84 2.12 8.81
C LYS A 294 25.87 1.21 8.08
N LEU A 295 25.32 0.24 8.76
CA LEU A 295 24.32 -0.68 8.25
C LEU A 295 22.92 -0.09 8.47
N GLU A 296 22.43 0.71 7.53
CA GLU A 296 21.04 1.16 7.54
C GLU A 296 20.17 0.10 6.85
N LEU A 297 19.53 -0.75 7.66
CA LEU A 297 18.60 -1.78 7.19
C LEU A 297 17.17 -1.41 7.54
N LYS A 298 16.34 -1.19 6.53
CA LYS A 298 14.91 -0.95 6.69
C LYS A 298 14.11 -2.22 6.38
N VAL A 299 13.32 -2.72 7.32
CA VAL A 299 12.39 -3.81 7.06
C VAL A 299 11.21 -3.30 6.24
N VAL A 300 11.11 -3.76 5.00
CA VAL A 300 10.01 -3.40 4.10
C VAL A 300 8.76 -4.21 4.42
N CYS A 301 8.90 -5.54 4.52
CA CYS A 301 7.79 -6.41 4.90
C CYS A 301 8.27 -7.81 5.33
N ILE A 302 7.35 -8.54 5.97
CA ILE A 302 7.52 -9.96 6.32
C ILE A 302 6.52 -10.76 5.50
N LEU A 303 7.03 -11.64 4.64
CA LEU A 303 6.24 -12.47 3.73
C LEU A 303 5.51 -13.60 4.46
N GLU A 304 4.52 -14.21 3.81
CA GLU A 304 3.74 -15.32 4.39
C GLU A 304 4.59 -16.56 4.74
N ASN A 305 5.62 -16.83 3.95
CA ASN A 305 6.56 -17.92 4.20
C ASN A 305 7.55 -17.64 5.36
N GLY A 306 7.51 -16.43 5.93
CA GLY A 306 8.37 -15.96 6.99
C GLY A 306 9.67 -15.30 6.53
N GLU A 307 9.91 -15.20 5.22
CA GLU A 307 11.02 -14.42 4.69
C GLU A 307 10.82 -12.93 4.97
N VAL A 308 11.92 -12.22 5.21
CA VAL A 308 11.94 -10.79 5.49
C VAL A 308 12.54 -10.06 4.30
N LEU A 309 11.79 -9.14 3.73
CA LEU A 309 12.33 -8.21 2.72
C LEU A 309 12.88 -6.98 3.43
N MET A 310 14.13 -6.68 3.15
CA MET A 310 14.85 -5.56 3.73
C MET A 310 15.47 -4.71 2.63
N ASP A 311 15.39 -3.42 2.82
CA ASP A 311 16.04 -2.41 2.04
C ASP A 311 17.32 -1.98 2.74
N HIS A 312 18.41 -1.94 2.01
CA HIS A 312 19.70 -1.43 2.46
C HIS A 312 20.02 -0.13 1.72
N GLU A 313 19.92 0.99 2.43
CA GLU A 313 20.26 2.34 1.95
C GLU A 313 19.57 2.74 0.63
N GLY A 314 18.42 2.18 0.29
CA GLY A 314 17.80 2.40 -1.02
C GLY A 314 18.57 1.83 -2.21
N LYS A 315 19.62 1.03 -1.99
CA LYS A 315 20.51 0.51 -3.06
C LYS A 315 20.33 -0.97 -3.34
N VAL A 316 20.00 -1.76 -2.31
CA VAL A 316 19.85 -3.20 -2.45
C VAL A 316 18.61 -3.67 -1.68
N LEU A 317 17.67 -4.29 -2.40
CA LEU A 317 16.57 -5.02 -1.79
C LEU A 317 16.98 -6.49 -1.61
N VAL A 318 16.98 -6.95 -0.38
CA VAL A 318 17.36 -8.32 -0.02
C VAL A 318 16.19 -9.08 0.60
N SER A 319 16.14 -10.39 0.36
CA SER A 319 15.27 -11.31 1.11
C SER A 319 16.12 -12.15 2.04
N TYR A 320 15.78 -12.17 3.31
CA TYR A 320 16.35 -13.05 4.31
C TYR A 320 15.42 -14.21 4.63
N ASN A 321 15.91 -15.44 4.50
CA ASN A 321 15.18 -16.63 4.90
C ASN A 321 15.63 -17.07 6.30
N PRO A 322 14.78 -16.96 7.34
CA PRO A 322 15.18 -17.28 8.71
C PRO A 322 15.37 -18.79 8.96
N LYS A 323 14.83 -19.67 8.10
CA LYS A 323 14.96 -21.12 8.21
C LYS A 323 16.35 -21.58 7.75
N THR A 324 16.80 -21.06 6.60
CA THR A 324 18.10 -21.41 6.01
C THR A 324 19.21 -20.47 6.47
N ARG A 325 18.86 -19.32 7.06
CA ARG A 325 19.77 -18.23 7.45
C ARG A 325 20.57 -17.68 6.27
N THR A 326 19.93 -17.54 5.11
CA THR A 326 20.56 -17.07 3.88
C THR A 326 19.89 -15.81 3.36
N PHE A 327 20.70 -14.95 2.76
CA PHE A 327 20.25 -13.77 2.03
C PHE A 327 20.21 -14.03 0.53
N ARG A 328 19.29 -13.37 -0.15
CA ARG A 328 19.18 -13.35 -1.60
C ARG A 328 18.92 -11.92 -2.05
N ASN A 329 19.75 -11.44 -2.99
CA ASN A 329 19.47 -10.14 -3.62
C ASN A 329 18.27 -10.24 -4.54
N ILE A 330 17.32 -9.33 -4.38
CA ILE A 330 16.11 -9.22 -5.18
C ILE A 330 16.28 -8.12 -6.23
N ILE A 331 16.68 -6.93 -5.80
CA ILE A 331 17.05 -5.81 -6.66
C ILE A 331 18.43 -5.35 -6.22
N LYS A 332 19.28 -5.05 -7.16
CA LYS A 332 20.55 -4.40 -6.94
C LYS A 332 20.63 -3.20 -7.88
N GLY A 333 20.59 -2.01 -7.33
CA GLY A 333 20.83 -0.76 -8.03
C GLY A 333 22.30 -0.66 -8.50
N LYS A 334 22.58 0.24 -9.41
CA LYS A 334 23.94 0.71 -9.70
C LYS A 334 24.37 1.68 -8.60
N GLU A 335 25.65 2.10 -8.59
CA GLU A 335 26.20 2.94 -7.51
C GLU A 335 25.41 4.22 -7.20
N ASP A 336 24.76 4.81 -8.23
CA ASP A 336 23.99 6.06 -8.09
C ASP A 336 22.47 5.84 -8.09
N ASP A 337 22.00 4.59 -8.16
CA ASP A 337 20.58 4.27 -8.22
C ASP A 337 20.01 4.14 -6.80
N GLU A 338 19.01 4.94 -6.47
CA GLU A 338 18.23 4.79 -5.25
C GLU A 338 16.84 4.23 -5.56
N PHE A 339 16.32 3.38 -4.68
CA PHE A 339 14.96 2.92 -4.75
C PHE A 339 14.23 3.08 -3.42
N GLN A 340 12.91 3.11 -3.48
CA GLN A 340 12.04 3.01 -2.31
C GLN A 340 11.06 1.87 -2.51
N ALA A 341 10.75 1.17 -1.44
CA ALA A 341 9.82 0.05 -1.48
C ALA A 341 8.74 0.17 -0.41
N THR A 342 7.50 -0.16 -0.77
CA THR A 342 6.37 -0.24 0.16
C THR A 342 5.48 -1.42 -0.17
N THR A 343 4.79 -1.95 0.85
CA THR A 343 3.74 -2.93 0.61
C THR A 343 2.51 -2.25 0.03
N TYR A 344 1.85 -2.93 -0.89
CA TYR A 344 0.68 -2.43 -1.58
C TYR A 344 -0.41 -3.51 -1.63
N LEU A 345 -1.64 -3.13 -1.35
CA LEU A 345 -2.81 -4.00 -1.40
C LEU A 345 -3.61 -3.75 -2.68
N GLU A 346 -3.85 -4.79 -3.48
CA GLU A 346 -4.73 -4.65 -4.66
C GLU A 346 -6.17 -4.42 -4.24
N THR A 347 -6.75 -3.27 -4.60
CA THR A 347 -8.13 -2.90 -4.26
C THR A 347 -8.83 -2.11 -5.36
N LEU A 348 -10.15 -1.92 -5.20
CA LEU A 348 -10.96 -1.07 -6.06
C LEU A 348 -11.14 0.36 -5.50
N VAL A 349 -10.50 0.69 -4.40
CA VAL A 349 -10.62 2.02 -3.78
C VAL A 349 -10.12 3.09 -4.74
N SER A 350 -10.93 4.13 -4.96
CA SER A 350 -10.55 5.26 -5.81
C SER A 350 -10.34 6.51 -4.95
N PRO A 351 -9.24 7.26 -5.12
CA PRO A 351 -9.01 8.50 -4.38
C PRO A 351 -10.01 9.60 -4.79
N VAL A 352 -10.64 9.49 -5.95
CA VAL A 352 -11.64 10.44 -6.45
C VAL A 352 -12.97 10.22 -5.72
N THR A 353 -13.51 9.00 -5.73
CA THR A 353 -14.79 8.69 -5.08
C THR A 353 -14.71 8.69 -3.56
N ALA A 354 -13.55 8.39 -2.99
CA ALA A 354 -13.32 8.48 -1.54
C ALA A 354 -13.42 9.93 -1.03
N ALA A 355 -13.10 10.92 -1.88
CA ALA A 355 -13.26 12.35 -1.58
C ALA A 355 -14.72 12.81 -1.61
N GLU A 356 -15.57 12.23 -2.46
CA GLU A 356 -16.96 12.67 -2.69
C GLU A 356 -17.94 12.22 -1.57
N GLY A 357 -17.54 11.33 -0.70
CA GLY A 357 -18.39 10.80 0.38
C GLY A 357 -18.77 11.79 1.50
N GLY A 358 -18.40 13.07 1.40
CA GLY A 358 -18.73 14.14 2.35
C GLY A 358 -19.81 15.12 1.92
N GLY A 359 -20.34 15.01 0.70
CA GLY A 359 -21.21 16.04 0.08
C GLY A 359 -22.68 15.68 -0.12
N GLY A 360 -23.23 14.71 0.60
CA GLY A 360 -24.61 14.24 0.38
C GLY A 360 -25.56 14.35 1.57
N ALA A 361 -25.74 15.54 2.15
CA ALA A 361 -26.91 15.85 2.96
C ALA A 361 -26.95 17.35 3.31
N ASN A 362 -27.29 18.20 2.35
CA ASN A 362 -27.93 19.50 2.61
C ASN A 362 -28.37 20.11 1.30
N ASN A 363 -29.51 19.65 0.81
CA ASN A 363 -30.43 20.44 -0.02
C ASN A 363 -31.77 19.71 -0.03
N MET A 364 -32.57 19.97 0.97
CA MET A 364 -34.03 20.14 0.93
C MET A 364 -34.49 20.81 2.22
#